data_56131c5b6dc2091dcd14d2d86a4d0fc4
#
_entry.id   56131c5b6dc2091dcd14d2d86a4d0fc4
#
_cell.length_a   1.000
_cell.length_b   1.000
_cell.length_c   1.000
_cell.angle_alpha   90.00
_cell.angle_beta   90.00
_cell.angle_gamma   90.00
#
_symmetry.space_group_name_H-M   'P 1'
#
loop_
_entity.id
_entity.type
_entity.pdbx_description
1 polymer ?
#
loop_
_entity_poly.entity_id
_entity_poly.type
_entity_poly.pdbx_seq_one_letter_code
_entity_poly.pdbx_strand_id
1 'polypeptide(L)'
;MTEGSFGVDHVTVAGRLDHVSLNLAPGTIVAVVGGDGAGKSTLMRVLAGALLVDSGRVRIPGPDRVGFVPTGAGFYPDLTVAENLRFAATAYRLGEVRFRGRRDYVLGLTGLGDFTERLAADLSGGMRQKLALALGTLHEPELLVLDEPTTGVDPVSRVDLWRIIADAAAGGVHVVLATSYIDEAERAGHVLALHAGRRLLEGAPSELTTAIPGVVSERHRPEERSRAWRRGTRWHEWTPAGLSVPGDEVAEPDLEDAVIVAALQREAADR
;
A
#
# COMPACT_ATOMS: atom_id res chain seq x y z
N MET A 1 -17.26 4.71 -10.86
CA MET A 1 -16.42 5.78 -10.27
C MET A 1 -17.28 7.02 -10.12
N THR A 2 -17.40 7.57 -8.91
CA THR A 2 -18.17 8.78 -8.59
C THR A 2 -17.40 10.04 -9.03
N GLU A 3 -18.11 11.17 -9.24
CA GLU A 3 -17.46 12.48 -9.48
C GLU A 3 -16.55 12.82 -8.29
N GLY A 4 -15.28 13.17 -8.57
CA GLY A 4 -14.28 13.49 -7.54
C GLY A 4 -13.38 12.32 -7.09
N SER A 5 -13.59 11.06 -7.56
CA SER A 5 -12.71 9.92 -7.22
C SER A 5 -11.61 9.73 -8.26
N PHE A 6 -10.40 9.40 -7.80
CA PHE A 6 -9.30 8.91 -8.64
C PHE A 6 -9.32 7.37 -8.69
N GLY A 7 -8.52 6.78 -9.58
CA GLY A 7 -8.39 5.34 -9.66
C GLY A 7 -8.21 4.80 -11.08
N VAL A 8 -8.44 3.52 -11.22
CA VAL A 8 -8.33 2.78 -12.47
C VAL A 8 -9.61 1.95 -12.71
N ASP A 9 -9.96 1.75 -13.97
CA ASP A 9 -11.14 1.00 -14.38
C ASP A 9 -10.77 0.01 -15.49
N HIS A 10 -10.82 -1.30 -15.17
CA HIS A 10 -10.48 -2.43 -16.05
C HIS A 10 -9.13 -2.26 -16.77
N VAL A 11 -8.10 -1.77 -16.05
CA VAL A 11 -6.79 -1.56 -16.68
C VAL A 11 -6.06 -2.87 -16.90
N THR A 12 -5.42 -2.94 -18.08
CA THR A 12 -4.54 -4.04 -18.46
C THR A 12 -3.17 -3.48 -18.81
N VAL A 13 -2.12 -4.13 -18.30
CA VAL A 13 -0.72 -3.93 -18.67
C VAL A 13 -0.16 -5.31 -19.01
N ALA A 14 0.22 -5.53 -20.26
CA ALA A 14 0.59 -6.85 -20.78
C ALA A 14 1.60 -7.60 -19.90
N GLY A 15 1.24 -8.81 -19.51
CA GLY A 15 2.05 -9.68 -18.65
C GLY A 15 2.18 -9.21 -17.19
N ARG A 16 1.47 -8.14 -16.77
CA ARG A 16 1.61 -7.55 -15.43
C ARG A 16 0.29 -7.27 -14.70
N LEU A 17 -0.71 -6.74 -15.41
CA LEU A 17 -2.04 -6.49 -14.88
C LEU A 17 -3.09 -6.92 -15.89
N ASP A 18 -4.17 -7.51 -15.42
CA ASP A 18 -5.27 -8.00 -16.25
C ASP A 18 -6.62 -7.58 -15.67
N HIS A 19 -7.27 -6.61 -16.32
CA HIS A 19 -8.59 -6.07 -15.99
C HIS A 19 -8.73 -5.60 -14.52
N VAL A 20 -7.71 -4.94 -13.97
CA VAL A 20 -7.74 -4.45 -12.58
C VAL A 20 -8.52 -3.14 -12.51
N SER A 21 -9.45 -3.06 -11.55
CA SER A 21 -10.15 -1.83 -11.18
C SER A 21 -9.84 -1.48 -9.73
N LEU A 22 -9.76 -0.19 -9.41
CA LEU A 22 -9.59 0.33 -8.06
C LEU A 22 -10.13 1.75 -8.01
N ASN A 23 -10.94 2.05 -7.00
CA ASN A 23 -11.44 3.39 -6.74
C ASN A 23 -10.80 3.97 -5.49
N LEU A 24 -10.30 5.20 -5.58
CA LEU A 24 -9.66 5.92 -4.48
C LEU A 24 -10.61 7.03 -4.02
N ALA A 25 -11.14 6.91 -2.81
CA ALA A 25 -11.95 7.95 -2.20
C ALA A 25 -11.08 8.97 -1.45
N PRO A 26 -11.45 10.26 -1.41
CA PRO A 26 -10.71 11.27 -0.65
C PRO A 26 -10.71 10.93 0.85
N GLY A 27 -9.59 11.19 1.52
CA GLY A 27 -9.46 10.94 2.96
C GLY A 27 -9.37 9.47 3.36
N THR A 28 -9.25 8.55 2.39
CA THR A 28 -9.16 7.11 2.64
C THR A 28 -7.78 6.60 2.24
N ILE A 29 -7.22 5.74 3.06
CA ILE A 29 -6.03 4.98 2.73
C ILE A 29 -6.47 3.67 2.08
N VAL A 30 -6.01 3.40 0.87
CA VAL A 30 -6.22 2.13 0.17
C VAL A 30 -4.92 1.34 0.16
N ALA A 31 -4.94 0.11 0.69
CA ALA A 31 -3.81 -0.79 0.64
C ALA A 31 -3.93 -1.77 -0.54
N VAL A 32 -2.85 -1.92 -1.29
CA VAL A 32 -2.72 -2.94 -2.35
C VAL A 32 -1.75 -4.00 -1.85
N VAL A 33 -2.27 -5.21 -1.61
CA VAL A 33 -1.49 -6.35 -1.10
C VAL A 33 -1.35 -7.46 -2.12
N GLY A 34 -0.40 -8.35 -1.90
CA GLY A 34 -0.15 -9.52 -2.76
C GLY A 34 1.31 -9.94 -2.72
N GLY A 35 1.59 -11.14 -3.16
CA GLY A 35 2.95 -11.67 -3.24
C GLY A 35 3.84 -10.93 -4.25
N ASP A 36 5.11 -11.33 -4.31
CA ASP A 36 6.04 -10.82 -5.32
C ASP A 36 5.54 -11.15 -6.72
N GLY A 37 5.64 -10.17 -7.62
CA GLY A 37 5.13 -10.31 -8.98
C GLY A 37 3.60 -10.21 -9.13
N ALA A 38 2.83 -10.00 -8.05
CA ALA A 38 1.36 -9.87 -8.11
C ALA A 38 0.87 -8.66 -8.90
N GLY A 39 1.73 -7.70 -9.25
CA GLY A 39 1.37 -6.51 -10.03
C GLY A 39 1.30 -5.22 -9.22
N LYS A 40 1.57 -5.24 -7.90
CA LYS A 40 1.49 -4.08 -7.00
C LYS A 40 2.24 -2.85 -7.55
N SER A 41 3.55 -2.95 -7.74
CA SER A 41 4.37 -1.83 -8.24
C SER A 41 3.99 -1.38 -9.65
N THR A 42 3.45 -2.28 -10.47
CA THR A 42 2.91 -1.91 -11.79
C THR A 42 1.68 -1.02 -11.63
N LEU A 43 0.75 -1.38 -10.74
CA LEU A 43 -0.43 -0.58 -10.42
C LEU A 43 -0.02 0.77 -9.81
N MET A 44 0.96 0.80 -8.89
CA MET A 44 1.48 2.07 -8.33
C MET A 44 2.02 2.99 -9.42
N ARG A 45 2.81 2.47 -10.38
CA ARG A 45 3.33 3.28 -11.50
C ARG A 45 2.23 3.77 -12.44
N VAL A 46 1.18 2.99 -12.66
CA VAL A 46 0.00 3.44 -13.42
C VAL A 46 -0.70 4.60 -12.70
N LEU A 47 -0.96 4.46 -11.39
CA LEU A 47 -1.59 5.50 -10.57
C LEU A 47 -0.71 6.74 -10.38
N ALA A 48 0.61 6.59 -10.44
CA ALA A 48 1.54 7.72 -10.46
C ALA A 48 1.66 8.41 -11.83
N GLY A 49 1.00 7.90 -12.87
CA GLY A 49 1.14 8.40 -14.24
C GLY A 49 2.50 8.09 -14.88
N ALA A 50 3.29 7.21 -14.27
CA ALA A 50 4.62 6.81 -14.73
C ALA A 50 4.61 5.60 -15.69
N LEU A 51 3.45 4.97 -15.89
CA LEU A 51 3.28 3.84 -16.78
C LEU A 51 1.94 3.95 -17.51
N LEU A 52 1.96 3.81 -18.83
CA LEU A 52 0.75 3.76 -19.65
C LEU A 52 0.12 2.36 -19.59
N VAL A 53 -1.19 2.30 -19.71
CA VAL A 53 -1.94 1.05 -19.80
C VAL A 53 -2.20 0.67 -21.26
N ASP A 54 -2.30 -0.62 -21.56
CA ASP A 54 -2.65 -1.11 -22.89
C ASP A 54 -4.16 -0.97 -23.16
N SER A 55 -4.97 -1.12 -22.10
CA SER A 55 -6.42 -0.92 -22.16
C SER A 55 -6.98 -0.53 -20.80
N GLY A 56 -8.25 -0.11 -20.78
CA GLY A 56 -8.93 0.40 -19.60
C GLY A 56 -8.85 1.92 -19.47
N ARG A 57 -9.19 2.43 -18.29
CA ARG A 57 -9.24 3.87 -18.02
C ARG A 57 -8.45 4.20 -16.76
N VAL A 58 -7.69 5.29 -16.81
CA VAL A 58 -6.96 5.83 -15.65
C VAL A 58 -7.47 7.24 -15.39
N ARG A 59 -7.88 7.51 -14.15
CA ARG A 59 -8.32 8.82 -13.70
C ARG A 59 -7.47 9.23 -12.51
N ILE A 60 -6.53 10.12 -12.77
CA ILE A 60 -5.59 10.66 -11.79
C ILE A 60 -5.49 12.19 -11.99
N PRO A 61 -5.06 12.95 -10.96
CA PRO A 61 -4.81 14.38 -11.13
C PRO A 61 -3.62 14.63 -12.07
N GLY A 62 -3.40 15.89 -12.42
CA GLY A 62 -2.21 16.27 -13.17
C GLY A 62 -0.91 15.90 -12.44
N PRO A 63 0.21 15.68 -13.16
CA PRO A 63 1.46 15.19 -12.59
C PRO A 63 2.04 16.08 -11.49
N ASP A 64 1.74 17.37 -11.50
CA ASP A 64 2.10 18.35 -10.47
C ASP A 64 1.29 18.20 -9.17
N ARG A 65 0.27 17.35 -9.16
CA ARG A 65 -0.61 17.05 -8.02
C ARG A 65 -0.56 15.59 -7.58
N VAL A 66 0.41 14.83 -8.09
CA VAL A 66 0.69 13.45 -7.69
C VAL A 66 1.99 13.40 -6.91
N GLY A 67 1.95 12.90 -5.67
CA GLY A 67 3.12 12.51 -4.92
C GLY A 67 3.41 11.04 -5.15
N PHE A 68 4.61 10.68 -5.56
CA PHE A 68 5.00 9.30 -5.76
C PHE A 68 6.26 8.96 -4.96
N VAL A 69 6.17 7.95 -4.11
CA VAL A 69 7.30 7.36 -3.40
C VAL A 69 7.51 5.95 -3.94
N PRO A 70 8.51 5.75 -4.82
CA PRO A 70 8.79 4.43 -5.38
C PRO A 70 9.50 3.52 -4.37
N THR A 71 9.45 2.22 -4.59
CA THR A 71 10.32 1.27 -3.91
C THR A 71 11.78 1.69 -4.08
N GLY A 72 12.52 1.87 -2.96
CA GLY A 72 13.94 2.24 -3.01
C GLY A 72 14.25 3.72 -2.92
N ALA A 73 13.28 4.55 -2.49
CA ALA A 73 13.44 5.86 -1.86
C ALA A 73 13.13 7.13 -2.68
N GLY A 74 13.35 7.23 -3.98
CA GLY A 74 13.00 8.43 -4.77
C GLY A 74 13.72 9.73 -4.35
N PHE A 75 14.92 9.65 -3.77
CA PHE A 75 15.80 10.78 -3.44
C PHE A 75 17.20 10.59 -4.02
N TYR A 76 17.98 11.65 -4.02
CA TYR A 76 19.37 11.64 -4.45
C TYR A 76 20.29 11.40 -3.24
N PRO A 77 21.01 10.27 -3.18
CA PRO A 77 21.83 9.91 -2.01
C PRO A 77 22.99 10.88 -1.77
N ASP A 78 23.53 11.47 -2.84
CA ASP A 78 24.68 12.39 -2.81
C ASP A 78 24.29 13.85 -2.48
N LEU A 79 23.00 14.12 -2.29
CA LEU A 79 22.48 15.41 -1.85
C LEU A 79 22.12 15.33 -0.36
N THR A 80 22.25 16.46 0.33
CA THR A 80 21.76 16.63 1.70
C THR A 80 20.22 16.57 1.73
N VAL A 81 19.65 16.44 2.93
CA VAL A 81 18.18 16.53 3.13
C VAL A 81 17.65 17.86 2.57
N ALA A 82 18.33 18.99 2.89
CA ALA A 82 17.92 20.31 2.41
C ALA A 82 17.99 20.42 0.88
N GLU A 83 19.04 19.90 0.25
CA GLU A 83 19.21 19.92 -1.19
C GLU A 83 18.17 19.03 -1.92
N ASN A 84 17.85 17.85 -1.37
CA ASN A 84 16.79 17.01 -1.88
C ASN A 84 15.43 17.74 -1.86
N LEU A 85 15.09 18.38 -0.74
CA LEU A 85 13.87 19.18 -0.63
C LEU A 85 13.84 20.35 -1.62
N ARG A 86 14.98 21.04 -1.81
CA ARG A 86 15.11 22.15 -2.78
C ARG A 86 14.97 21.64 -4.21
N PHE A 87 15.57 20.50 -4.53
CA PHE A 87 15.43 19.88 -5.83
C PHE A 87 13.96 19.54 -6.14
N ALA A 88 13.26 18.87 -5.21
CA ALA A 88 11.85 18.55 -5.36
C ALA A 88 11.00 19.83 -5.53
N ALA A 89 11.22 20.86 -4.71
CA ALA A 89 10.54 22.14 -4.82
C ALA A 89 10.71 22.77 -6.20
N THR A 90 11.91 22.68 -6.77
CA THR A 90 12.20 23.19 -8.12
C THR A 90 11.47 22.39 -9.18
N ALA A 91 11.48 21.05 -9.08
CA ALA A 91 10.79 20.16 -10.00
C ALA A 91 9.27 20.42 -10.04
N TYR A 92 8.66 20.61 -8.86
CA TYR A 92 7.24 20.96 -8.72
C TYR A 92 6.95 22.48 -8.84
N ARG A 93 7.94 23.30 -9.20
CA ARG A 93 7.82 24.75 -9.40
C ARG A 93 7.22 25.49 -8.21
N LEU A 94 7.57 25.09 -6.98
CA LEU A 94 7.15 25.77 -5.77
C LEU A 94 7.85 27.14 -5.67
N GLY A 95 7.07 28.22 -5.54
CA GLY A 95 7.62 29.54 -5.24
C GLY A 95 8.28 29.57 -3.85
N GLU A 96 9.27 30.45 -3.66
CA GLU A 96 10.13 30.49 -2.46
C GLU A 96 9.35 30.60 -1.14
N VAL A 97 8.30 31.41 -1.09
CA VAL A 97 7.47 31.58 0.13
C VAL A 97 6.76 30.26 0.49
N ARG A 98 6.12 29.62 -0.51
CA ARG A 98 5.43 28.35 -0.32
C ARG A 98 6.42 27.26 0.03
N PHE A 99 7.57 27.20 -0.64
CA PHE A 99 8.62 26.23 -0.33
C PHE A 99 9.08 26.32 1.13
N ARG A 100 9.38 27.51 1.67
CA ARG A 100 9.81 27.66 3.06
C ARG A 100 8.76 27.10 4.03
N GLY A 101 7.51 27.49 3.88
CA GLY A 101 6.44 26.98 4.75
C GLY A 101 6.26 25.48 4.66
N ARG A 102 6.30 24.92 3.42
CA ARG A 102 6.17 23.47 3.23
C ARG A 102 7.38 22.69 3.73
N ARG A 103 8.58 23.20 3.50
CA ARG A 103 9.83 22.63 4.03
C ARG A 103 9.77 22.50 5.55
N ASP A 104 9.45 23.61 6.24
CA ASP A 104 9.41 23.62 7.69
C ASP A 104 8.33 22.67 8.22
N TYR A 105 7.19 22.60 7.56
CA TYR A 105 6.14 21.65 7.88
C TYR A 105 6.59 20.18 7.74
N VAL A 106 7.12 19.78 6.58
CA VAL A 106 7.53 18.38 6.34
C VAL A 106 8.71 17.98 7.20
N LEU A 107 9.65 18.90 7.49
CA LEU A 107 10.76 18.65 8.41
C LEU A 107 10.27 18.44 9.84
N GLY A 108 9.30 19.23 10.31
CA GLY A 108 8.66 19.04 11.61
C GLY A 108 7.91 17.71 11.70
N LEU A 109 7.12 17.39 10.66
CA LEU A 109 6.33 16.15 10.59
C LEU A 109 7.21 14.89 10.60
N THR A 110 8.35 14.92 9.90
CA THR A 110 9.27 13.78 9.76
C THR A 110 10.34 13.70 10.84
N GLY A 111 10.54 14.78 11.61
CA GLY A 111 11.62 14.89 12.60
C GLY A 111 13.01 15.00 11.96
N LEU A 112 13.10 15.48 10.71
CA LEU A 112 14.36 15.63 9.98
C LEU A 112 15.00 17.03 10.12
N GLY A 113 14.42 17.90 10.95
CA GLY A 113 14.86 19.29 11.11
C GLY A 113 16.35 19.44 11.51
N ASP A 114 16.83 18.58 12.41
CA ASP A 114 18.23 18.60 12.89
C ASP A 114 19.21 17.91 11.92
N PHE A 115 18.70 17.33 10.81
CA PHE A 115 19.50 16.55 9.87
C PHE A 115 19.57 17.17 8.47
N THR A 116 19.18 18.43 8.32
CA THR A 116 19.07 19.11 7.02
C THR A 116 20.36 19.12 6.21
N GLU A 117 21.52 19.23 6.90
CA GLU A 117 22.84 19.26 6.28
C GLU A 117 23.47 17.87 6.10
N ARG A 118 22.78 16.80 6.55
CA ARG A 118 23.27 15.44 6.40
C ARG A 118 22.99 14.92 4.99
N LEU A 119 23.96 14.21 4.41
CA LEU A 119 23.74 13.51 3.13
C LEU A 119 22.65 12.45 3.29
N ALA A 120 21.80 12.31 2.27
CA ALA A 120 20.74 11.31 2.29
C ALA A 120 21.29 9.87 2.36
N ALA A 121 22.49 9.63 1.81
CA ALA A 121 23.19 8.36 1.95
C ALA A 121 23.52 7.99 3.40
N ASP A 122 23.76 9.01 4.27
CA ASP A 122 24.17 8.82 5.66
C ASP A 122 22.99 8.73 6.65
N LEU A 123 21.75 8.76 6.14
CA LEU A 123 20.55 8.59 6.93
C LEU A 123 20.32 7.11 7.26
N SER A 124 19.69 6.83 8.43
CA SER A 124 19.20 5.48 8.73
C SER A 124 18.09 5.06 7.74
N GLY A 125 17.78 3.76 7.68
CA GLY A 125 16.70 3.26 6.83
C GLY A 125 15.36 3.98 7.07
N GLY A 126 14.94 4.11 8.33
CA GLY A 126 13.73 4.85 8.70
C GLY A 126 13.78 6.33 8.34
N MET A 127 14.93 7.01 8.54
CA MET A 127 15.09 8.40 8.14
C MET A 127 15.05 8.59 6.62
N ARG A 128 15.57 7.64 5.85
CA ARG A 128 15.47 7.66 4.38
C ARG A 128 14.03 7.58 3.91
N GLN A 129 13.22 6.70 4.51
CA GLN A 129 11.80 6.62 4.18
C GLN A 129 11.02 7.86 4.62
N LYS A 130 11.35 8.45 5.76
CA LYS A 130 10.81 9.75 6.19
C LYS A 130 11.15 10.86 5.19
N LEU A 131 12.39 10.89 4.66
CA LEU A 131 12.77 11.83 3.60
C LEU A 131 11.96 11.58 2.32
N ALA A 132 11.80 10.33 1.89
CA ALA A 132 11.01 10.00 0.73
C ALA A 132 9.55 10.46 0.85
N LEU A 133 8.92 10.27 2.03
CA LEU A 133 7.58 10.79 2.31
C LEU A 133 7.55 12.32 2.35
N ALA A 134 8.56 12.98 2.93
CA ALA A 134 8.67 14.44 2.91
C ALA A 134 8.69 14.98 1.48
N LEU A 135 9.48 14.35 0.59
CA LEU A 135 9.56 14.73 -0.83
C LEU A 135 8.24 14.50 -1.56
N GLY A 136 7.59 13.33 -1.33
CA GLY A 136 6.31 12.98 -1.94
C GLY A 136 5.14 13.87 -1.50
N THR A 137 5.24 14.52 -0.32
CA THR A 137 4.19 15.37 0.24
C THR A 137 4.51 16.87 0.19
N LEU A 138 5.73 17.25 -0.20
CA LEU A 138 6.21 18.64 -0.17
C LEU A 138 5.32 19.61 -0.95
N HIS A 139 4.84 19.19 -2.12
CA HIS A 139 4.07 20.01 -3.06
C HIS A 139 2.55 19.98 -2.82
N GLU A 140 2.10 19.31 -1.72
CA GLU A 140 0.67 19.18 -1.35
C GLU A 140 -0.13 18.43 -2.44
N PRO A 141 0.19 17.17 -2.70
CA PRO A 141 -0.48 16.40 -3.74
C PRO A 141 -1.95 16.14 -3.40
N GLU A 142 -2.78 15.95 -4.42
CA GLU A 142 -4.15 15.44 -4.28
C GLU A 142 -4.18 13.91 -4.21
N LEU A 143 -3.17 13.25 -4.82
CA LEU A 143 -2.98 11.81 -4.80
C LEU A 143 -1.57 11.47 -4.33
N LEU A 144 -1.45 10.67 -3.28
CA LEU A 144 -0.19 10.14 -2.76
C LEU A 144 -0.11 8.64 -3.04
N VAL A 145 0.86 8.26 -3.84
CA VAL A 145 1.13 6.87 -4.24
C VAL A 145 2.41 6.39 -3.59
N LEU A 146 2.34 5.31 -2.83
CA LEU A 146 3.44 4.79 -2.03
C LEU A 146 3.70 3.31 -2.40
N ASP A 147 4.90 3.02 -2.85
CA ASP A 147 5.29 1.66 -3.23
C ASP A 147 6.27 1.08 -2.21
N GLU A 148 5.77 0.20 -1.32
CA GLU A 148 6.49 -0.44 -0.21
C GLU A 148 7.17 0.58 0.74
N PRO A 149 6.46 1.60 1.27
CA PRO A 149 7.07 2.72 1.99
C PRO A 149 7.71 2.35 3.33
N THR A 150 7.44 1.17 3.86
CA THR A 150 7.87 0.72 5.18
C THR A 150 8.84 -0.47 5.12
N THR A 151 9.15 -0.95 3.92
CA THR A 151 10.04 -2.09 3.73
C THR A 151 11.45 -1.78 4.23
N GLY A 152 12.00 -2.66 5.08
CA GLY A 152 13.32 -2.49 5.67
C GLY A 152 13.40 -1.44 6.79
N VAL A 153 12.26 -0.99 7.32
CA VAL A 153 12.15 -0.04 8.40
C VAL A 153 11.88 -0.75 9.73
N ASP A 154 12.55 -0.31 10.78
CA ASP A 154 12.31 -0.84 12.13
C ASP A 154 10.87 -0.53 12.62
N PRO A 155 10.35 -1.33 13.58
CA PRO A 155 8.95 -1.19 14.02
C PRO A 155 8.59 0.20 14.58
N VAL A 156 9.52 0.89 15.24
CA VAL A 156 9.26 2.22 15.83
C VAL A 156 9.14 3.26 14.72
N SER A 157 10.12 3.29 13.80
CA SER A 157 10.09 4.18 12.64
C SER A 157 8.89 3.92 11.74
N ARG A 158 8.39 2.67 11.66
CA ARG A 158 7.18 2.32 10.91
C ARG A 158 5.94 3.02 11.48
N VAL A 159 5.80 3.11 12.80
CA VAL A 159 4.70 3.84 13.43
C VAL A 159 4.70 5.31 13.04
N ASP A 160 5.88 5.94 13.00
CA ASP A 160 6.00 7.34 12.57
C ASP A 160 5.61 7.54 11.10
N LEU A 161 6.04 6.63 10.21
CA LEU A 161 5.65 6.67 8.80
C LEU A 161 4.13 6.57 8.63
N TRP A 162 3.50 5.66 9.38
CA TRP A 162 2.04 5.52 9.36
C TRP A 162 1.31 6.76 9.87
N ARG A 163 1.86 7.49 10.86
CA ARG A 163 1.28 8.77 11.30
C ARG A 163 1.31 9.80 10.17
N ILE A 164 2.44 9.91 9.45
CA ILE A 164 2.57 10.84 8.33
C ILE A 164 1.56 10.50 7.22
N ILE A 165 1.40 9.22 6.90
CA ILE A 165 0.44 8.73 5.90
C ILE A 165 -1.00 9.03 6.34
N ALA A 166 -1.33 8.76 7.60
CA ALA A 166 -2.66 9.01 8.16
C ALA A 166 -2.99 10.52 8.20
N ASP A 167 -2.03 11.37 8.56
CA ASP A 167 -2.20 12.83 8.56
C ASP A 167 -2.47 13.35 7.15
N ALA A 168 -1.79 12.83 6.12
CA ALA A 168 -2.05 13.18 4.73
C ALA A 168 -3.48 12.80 4.32
N ALA A 169 -3.94 11.59 4.65
CA ALA A 169 -5.30 11.14 4.37
C ALA A 169 -6.34 11.99 5.12
N ALA A 170 -6.13 12.26 6.42
CA ALA A 170 -7.01 13.13 7.21
C ALA A 170 -7.11 14.54 6.64
N GLY A 171 -6.07 15.03 5.96
CA GLY A 171 -6.06 16.27 5.20
C GLY A 171 -6.82 16.21 3.87
N GLY A 172 -7.46 15.08 3.53
CA GLY A 172 -8.26 14.91 2.31
C GLY A 172 -7.47 14.38 1.11
N VAL A 173 -6.17 14.07 1.26
CA VAL A 173 -5.36 13.45 0.21
C VAL A 173 -5.86 12.03 -0.07
N HIS A 174 -5.99 11.67 -1.35
CA HIS A 174 -6.21 10.27 -1.73
C HIS A 174 -4.91 9.51 -1.55
N VAL A 175 -4.90 8.48 -0.71
CA VAL A 175 -3.69 7.71 -0.44
C VAL A 175 -3.86 6.28 -0.93
N VAL A 176 -2.89 5.82 -1.71
CA VAL A 176 -2.76 4.41 -2.07
C VAL A 176 -1.36 3.94 -1.74
N LEU A 177 -1.27 2.80 -1.06
CA LEU A 177 0.03 2.19 -0.75
C LEU A 177 0.04 0.72 -1.17
N ALA A 178 1.14 0.30 -1.77
CA ALA A 178 1.44 -1.12 -1.93
C ALA A 178 2.25 -1.59 -0.73
N THR A 179 1.90 -2.74 -0.20
CA THR A 179 2.67 -3.38 0.88
C THR A 179 2.60 -4.90 0.78
N SER A 180 3.65 -5.56 1.22
CA SER A 180 3.70 -7.01 1.41
C SER A 180 3.33 -7.41 2.84
N TYR A 181 3.09 -6.45 3.73
CA TYR A 181 2.73 -6.67 5.13
C TYR A 181 1.21 -6.57 5.32
N ILE A 182 0.58 -7.67 5.67
CA ILE A 182 -0.88 -7.72 5.86
C ILE A 182 -1.32 -6.88 7.08
N ASP A 183 -0.52 -6.85 8.14
CA ASP A 183 -0.77 -6.03 9.34
C ASP A 183 -0.82 -4.53 9.03
N GLU A 184 -0.18 -4.10 7.96
CA GLU A 184 -0.31 -2.74 7.46
C GLU A 184 -1.61 -2.51 6.70
N ALA A 185 -2.04 -3.49 5.90
CA ALA A 185 -3.29 -3.39 5.17
C ALA A 185 -4.52 -3.36 6.10
N GLU A 186 -4.45 -3.98 7.27
CA GLU A 186 -5.51 -3.90 8.30
C GLU A 186 -5.75 -2.47 8.82
N ARG A 187 -4.75 -1.59 8.70
CA ARG A 187 -4.88 -0.17 9.07
C ARG A 187 -5.52 0.69 7.99
N ALA A 188 -5.65 0.16 6.77
CA ALA A 188 -6.26 0.87 5.67
C ALA A 188 -7.78 0.81 5.75
N GLY A 189 -8.46 1.81 5.18
CA GLY A 189 -9.91 1.82 5.08
C GLY A 189 -10.45 0.90 3.97
N HIS A 190 -9.58 0.52 3.02
CA HIS A 190 -9.94 -0.36 1.91
C HIS A 190 -8.72 -1.15 1.45
N VAL A 191 -8.92 -2.39 1.04
CA VAL A 191 -7.87 -3.31 0.60
C VAL A 191 -8.20 -3.85 -0.78
N LEU A 192 -7.20 -3.87 -1.66
CA LEU A 192 -7.18 -4.62 -2.90
C LEU A 192 -6.08 -5.67 -2.81
N ALA A 193 -6.43 -6.96 -2.79
CA ALA A 193 -5.45 -8.03 -2.93
C ALA A 193 -5.30 -8.42 -4.39
N LEU A 194 -4.04 -8.48 -4.84
CA LEU A 194 -3.66 -8.90 -6.19
C LEU A 194 -2.98 -10.27 -6.16
N HIS A 195 -3.28 -11.08 -7.17
CA HIS A 195 -2.59 -12.33 -7.44
C HIS A 195 -2.41 -12.49 -8.96
N ALA A 196 -1.18 -12.74 -9.41
CA ALA A 196 -0.85 -12.93 -10.83
C ALA A 196 -1.43 -11.83 -11.75
N GLY A 197 -1.35 -10.56 -11.33
CA GLY A 197 -1.84 -9.42 -12.10
C GLY A 197 -3.35 -9.20 -12.07
N ARG A 198 -4.10 -9.98 -11.32
CA ARG A 198 -5.57 -9.93 -11.23
C ARG A 198 -6.02 -9.62 -9.82
N ARG A 199 -7.22 -9.04 -9.69
CA ARG A 199 -7.87 -8.89 -8.40
C ARG A 199 -8.19 -10.25 -7.81
N LEU A 200 -7.75 -10.48 -6.59
CA LEU A 200 -8.09 -11.65 -5.78
C LEU A 200 -9.31 -11.36 -4.92
N LEU A 201 -9.24 -10.28 -4.12
CA LEU A 201 -10.35 -9.77 -3.30
C LEU A 201 -10.23 -8.24 -3.17
N GLU A 202 -11.35 -7.58 -2.81
CA GLU A 202 -11.41 -6.13 -2.63
C GLU A 202 -12.53 -5.78 -1.65
N GLY A 203 -12.28 -4.90 -0.69
CA GLY A 203 -13.26 -4.43 0.30
C GLY A 203 -12.62 -3.82 1.53
N ALA A 204 -13.43 -3.41 2.51
CA ALA A 204 -12.92 -3.04 3.82
C ALA A 204 -12.37 -4.28 4.56
N PRO A 205 -11.28 -4.17 5.36
CA PRO A 205 -10.71 -5.32 6.08
C PRO A 205 -11.77 -6.14 6.85
N SER A 206 -12.66 -5.48 7.58
CA SER A 206 -13.73 -6.13 8.36
C SER A 206 -14.78 -6.83 7.49
N GLU A 207 -15.05 -6.32 6.30
CA GLU A 207 -15.96 -6.97 5.35
C GLU A 207 -15.32 -8.22 4.76
N LEU A 208 -14.02 -8.16 4.43
CA LEU A 208 -13.28 -9.27 3.85
C LEU A 208 -13.15 -10.44 4.82
N THR A 209 -12.90 -10.20 6.09
CA THR A 209 -12.83 -11.25 7.12
C THR A 209 -14.20 -11.90 7.36
N THR A 210 -15.27 -11.12 7.36
CA THR A 210 -16.65 -11.63 7.55
C THR A 210 -17.15 -12.40 6.30
N ALA A 211 -16.66 -12.07 5.11
CA ALA A 211 -17.09 -12.66 3.85
C ALA A 211 -16.36 -13.97 3.50
N ILE A 212 -15.47 -14.48 4.36
CA ILE A 212 -14.77 -15.76 4.12
C ILE A 212 -15.81 -16.89 3.95
N PRO A 213 -15.83 -17.59 2.79
CA PRO A 213 -16.80 -18.66 2.58
C PRO A 213 -16.35 -19.93 3.28
N GLY A 214 -17.15 -20.44 4.22
CA GLY A 214 -16.82 -21.58 5.05
C GLY A 214 -16.29 -21.18 6.42
N VAL A 215 -15.44 -22.01 7.01
CA VAL A 215 -14.94 -21.85 8.37
C VAL A 215 -13.43 -21.97 8.39
N VAL A 216 -12.74 -21.08 9.10
CA VAL A 216 -11.34 -21.23 9.47
C VAL A 216 -11.30 -21.77 10.90
N SER A 217 -10.62 -22.88 11.11
CA SER A 217 -10.46 -23.53 12.42
C SER A 217 -9.00 -23.50 12.85
N GLU A 218 -8.78 -23.33 14.15
CA GLU A 218 -7.45 -23.42 14.76
C GLU A 218 -7.17 -24.83 15.23
N ARG A 219 -6.02 -25.43 14.82
CA ARG A 219 -5.69 -26.82 15.07
C ARG A 219 -4.24 -27.04 15.50
N HIS A 220 -3.96 -28.09 16.25
CA HIS A 220 -2.61 -28.55 16.51
C HIS A 220 -1.99 -29.26 15.30
N ARG A 221 -2.81 -29.99 14.54
CA ARG A 221 -2.42 -30.68 13.29
C ARG A 221 -3.55 -30.55 12.29
N PRO A 222 -3.26 -30.11 11.04
CA PRO A 222 -4.28 -30.00 10.01
C PRO A 222 -4.72 -31.38 9.55
N GLU A 223 -5.98 -31.53 9.19
CA GLU A 223 -6.52 -32.72 8.52
C GLU A 223 -6.16 -32.70 7.03
N GLU A 224 -6.31 -31.52 6.40
CA GLU A 224 -6.03 -31.35 4.98
C GLU A 224 -4.97 -30.25 4.79
N ARG A 225 -3.71 -30.68 4.60
CA ARG A 225 -2.56 -29.77 4.48
C ARG A 225 -2.65 -28.78 3.32
N SER A 226 -3.35 -29.14 2.26
CA SER A 226 -3.53 -28.27 1.10
C SER A 226 -4.42 -27.07 1.38
N ARG A 227 -5.14 -27.05 2.50
CA ARG A 227 -6.03 -26.00 2.94
C ARG A 227 -5.65 -25.42 4.30
N ALA A 228 -4.40 -25.66 4.73
CA ALA A 228 -3.92 -25.24 6.04
C ALA A 228 -2.63 -24.45 5.96
N TRP A 229 -2.50 -23.47 6.85
CA TRP A 229 -1.29 -22.65 7.02
C TRP A 229 -0.95 -22.50 8.49
N ARG A 230 0.34 -22.29 8.77
CA ARG A 230 0.81 -22.23 10.14
C ARG A 230 0.80 -20.80 10.67
N ARG A 231 0.23 -20.62 11.88
CA ARG A 231 0.28 -19.37 12.64
C ARG A 231 0.87 -19.60 14.02
N GLY A 232 2.08 -19.10 14.23
CA GLY A 232 2.79 -19.35 15.49
C GLY A 232 2.99 -20.86 15.76
N THR A 233 2.36 -21.36 16.84
CA THR A 233 2.40 -22.77 17.24
C THR A 233 1.23 -23.61 16.76
N ARG A 234 0.20 -22.98 16.19
CA ARG A 234 -1.04 -23.61 15.71
C ARG A 234 -1.12 -23.59 14.19
N TRP A 235 -2.10 -24.30 13.65
CA TRP A 235 -2.46 -24.31 12.25
C TRP A 235 -3.85 -23.69 12.08
N HIS A 236 -4.01 -22.78 11.14
CA HIS A 236 -5.30 -22.43 10.60
C HIS A 236 -5.62 -23.37 9.44
N GLU A 237 -6.84 -23.89 9.41
CA GLU A 237 -7.32 -24.77 8.35
C GLU A 237 -8.68 -24.28 7.86
N TRP A 238 -8.78 -24.06 6.55
CA TRP A 238 -10.02 -23.65 5.94
C TRP A 238 -10.85 -24.85 5.52
N THR A 239 -12.10 -24.91 6.02
CA THR A 239 -13.13 -25.86 5.60
C THR A 239 -14.15 -25.14 4.73
N PRO A 240 -14.25 -25.46 3.42
CA PRO A 240 -15.25 -24.87 2.52
C PRO A 240 -16.68 -25.06 3.01
N ALA A 241 -17.57 -24.12 2.63
CA ALA A 241 -18.99 -24.22 2.97
C ALA A 241 -19.60 -25.53 2.46
N GLY A 242 -20.44 -26.15 3.30
CA GLY A 242 -21.09 -27.43 2.99
C GLY A 242 -20.31 -28.69 3.42
N LEU A 243 -19.07 -28.53 3.89
CA LEU A 243 -18.35 -29.62 4.54
C LEU A 243 -18.55 -29.57 6.06
N SER A 244 -18.52 -30.73 6.72
CA SER A 244 -18.58 -30.79 8.19
C SER A 244 -17.31 -30.20 8.77
N VAL A 245 -17.46 -29.31 9.74
CA VAL A 245 -16.35 -28.82 10.56
C VAL A 245 -16.23 -29.81 11.72
N PRO A 246 -15.16 -30.59 11.82
CA PRO A 246 -14.93 -31.43 13.00
C PRO A 246 -14.78 -30.53 14.22
N GLY A 247 -15.19 -30.99 15.42
CA GLY A 247 -15.41 -30.28 16.65
C GLY A 247 -14.25 -29.49 17.29
N ASP A 248 -13.58 -28.68 16.46
CA ASP A 248 -12.43 -27.85 16.83
C ASP A 248 -12.82 -26.39 17.08
N GLU A 249 -11.91 -25.66 17.70
CA GLU A 249 -12.07 -24.24 17.96
C GLU A 249 -12.14 -23.47 16.63
N VAL A 250 -13.28 -22.84 16.37
CA VAL A 250 -13.42 -21.89 15.24
C VAL A 250 -12.51 -20.71 15.55
N ALA A 251 -11.60 -20.41 14.63
CA ALA A 251 -10.74 -19.25 14.73
C ALA A 251 -11.57 -17.96 14.47
N GLU A 252 -11.16 -16.87 15.08
CA GLU A 252 -11.58 -15.54 14.64
C GLU A 252 -10.68 -15.13 13.45
N PRO A 253 -11.19 -15.17 12.21
CA PRO A 253 -10.34 -14.96 11.06
C PRO A 253 -9.93 -13.50 10.91
N ASP A 254 -8.71 -13.28 10.45
CA ASP A 254 -8.18 -11.95 10.12
C ASP A 254 -8.01 -11.75 8.61
N LEU A 255 -7.42 -10.62 8.22
CA LEU A 255 -7.23 -10.30 6.81
C LEU A 255 -6.25 -11.26 6.12
N GLU A 256 -5.25 -11.81 6.83
CA GLU A 256 -4.34 -12.81 6.27
C GLU A 256 -5.11 -14.08 5.89
N ASP A 257 -5.99 -14.54 6.77
CA ASP A 257 -6.86 -15.69 6.52
C ASP A 257 -7.75 -15.45 5.29
N ALA A 258 -8.34 -14.25 5.18
CA ALA A 258 -9.16 -13.90 4.03
C ALA A 258 -8.39 -13.96 2.70
N VAL A 259 -7.18 -13.42 2.68
CA VAL A 259 -6.31 -13.43 1.49
C VAL A 259 -5.88 -14.85 1.13
N ILE A 260 -5.49 -15.66 2.12
CA ILE A 260 -5.08 -17.06 1.89
C ILE A 260 -6.26 -17.89 1.38
N VAL A 261 -7.43 -17.79 2.01
CA VAL A 261 -8.63 -18.53 1.56
C VAL A 261 -9.01 -18.16 0.13
N ALA A 262 -8.99 -16.87 -0.21
CA ALA A 262 -9.27 -16.43 -1.57
C ALA A 262 -8.25 -16.97 -2.58
N ALA A 263 -6.97 -17.05 -2.21
CA ALA A 263 -5.93 -17.65 -3.05
C ALA A 263 -6.17 -19.16 -3.27
N LEU A 264 -6.48 -19.91 -2.21
CA LEU A 264 -6.79 -21.34 -2.28
C LEU A 264 -8.01 -21.62 -3.15
N GLN A 265 -9.06 -20.79 -3.06
CA GLN A 265 -10.24 -20.89 -3.92
C GLN A 265 -9.89 -20.68 -5.39
N ARG A 266 -9.05 -19.69 -5.67
CA ARG A 266 -8.60 -19.40 -7.03
C ARG A 266 -7.82 -20.56 -7.62
N GLU A 267 -6.86 -21.10 -6.88
CA GLU A 267 -6.07 -22.26 -7.31
C GLU A 267 -6.96 -23.50 -7.56
N ALA A 268 -8.02 -23.67 -6.77
CA ALA A 268 -8.97 -24.77 -6.96
C ALA A 268 -9.83 -24.56 -8.22
N ALA A 269 -10.14 -23.33 -8.58
CA ALA A 269 -10.92 -23.00 -9.78
C ALA A 269 -10.10 -23.08 -11.08
N ASP A 270 -8.78 -22.90 -10.99
CA ASP A 270 -7.85 -22.93 -12.13
C ASP A 270 -7.36 -24.36 -12.46
N ARG A 271 -7.73 -25.38 -11.64
CA ARG A 271 -7.47 -26.83 -11.86
C ARG A 271 -8.61 -27.51 -12.61
#